data_317427ce0853fc67442557fd21620ccf
#
_entry.id   317427ce0853fc67442557fd21620ccf
#
_cell.length_a   1.000
_cell.length_b   1.000
_cell.length_c   1.000
_cell.angle_alpha   90.00
_cell.angle_beta   90.00
_cell.angle_gamma   90.00
#
_symmetry.space_group_name_H-M   'P 1'
#
loop_
_entity.id
_entity.type
_entity.pdbx_description
1 polymer ?
#
loop_
_entity_poly.entity_id
_entity_poly.type
_entity_poly.pdbx_seq_one_letter_code
_entity_poly.pdbx_strand_id
1 'polypeptide(L)'
;MDQVKIGKFIAQCRNEKNITQEELGEKLGVTNKTTSRWENGHYLPDIEMMQLLSKEFSISINELISGEKIKDLDYKEKAEKNLIVALENSTFTLKEKIEFHKKKWLKEHIFDIVLCIIA
;
A
#
# COMPACT_ATOMS: atom_id res chain seq x y z
N MET A 1 10.00 -8.28 -5.44
CA MET A 1 9.61 -7.18 -6.35
C MET A 1 9.99 -7.54 -7.78
N ASP A 2 9.09 -7.32 -8.71
CA ASP A 2 9.32 -7.59 -10.13
C ASP A 2 9.81 -6.32 -10.83
N GLN A 3 11.09 -6.23 -11.13
CA GLN A 3 11.70 -5.05 -11.77
C GLN A 3 11.08 -4.74 -13.13
N VAL A 4 10.78 -5.76 -13.91
CA VAL A 4 10.20 -5.60 -15.26
C VAL A 4 8.77 -5.07 -15.15
N LYS A 5 7.98 -5.62 -14.26
CA LYS A 5 6.59 -5.20 -14.02
C LYS A 5 6.51 -3.76 -13.51
N ILE A 6 7.37 -3.41 -12.56
CA ILE A 6 7.46 -2.06 -12.00
C ILE A 6 7.90 -1.07 -13.09
N GLY A 7 8.89 -1.42 -13.90
CA GLY A 7 9.36 -0.60 -14.99
C GLY A 7 8.27 -0.32 -16.04
N LYS A 8 7.52 -1.33 -16.42
CA LYS A 8 6.37 -1.17 -17.34
C LYS A 8 5.29 -0.29 -16.75
N PHE A 9 5.05 -0.40 -15.46
CA PHE A 9 4.08 0.44 -14.75
C PHE A 9 4.51 1.90 -14.71
N ILE A 10 5.79 2.17 -14.47
CA ILE A 10 6.35 3.53 -14.53
C ILE A 10 6.15 4.12 -15.93
N ALA A 11 6.44 3.37 -16.98
CA ALA A 11 6.24 3.79 -18.36
C ALA A 11 4.77 4.08 -18.66
N GLN A 12 3.85 3.25 -18.17
CA GLN A 12 2.42 3.43 -18.30
C GLN A 12 1.95 4.72 -17.63
N CYS A 13 2.36 4.96 -16.40
CA CYS A 13 2.01 6.16 -15.65
C CYS A 13 2.56 7.42 -16.33
N ARG A 14 3.79 7.34 -16.84
CA ARG A 14 4.41 8.44 -17.58
C ARG A 14 3.63 8.76 -18.86
N ASN A 15 3.28 7.75 -19.62
CA ASN A 15 2.52 7.90 -20.86
C ASN A 15 1.10 8.45 -20.62
N GLU A 16 0.46 8.05 -19.54
CA GLU A 16 -0.85 8.58 -19.14
C GLU A 16 -0.80 10.09 -18.85
N LYS A 17 0.33 10.58 -18.36
CA LYS A 17 0.54 12.02 -18.13
C LYS A 17 1.08 12.75 -19.35
N ASN A 18 1.31 12.07 -20.46
CA ASN A 18 1.83 12.64 -21.72
C ASN A 18 3.18 13.36 -21.54
N ILE A 19 4.05 12.80 -20.71
CA ILE A 19 5.41 13.32 -20.50
C ILE A 19 6.44 12.34 -21.07
N THR A 20 7.58 12.88 -21.51
CA THR A 20 8.69 12.08 -22.03
C THR A 20 9.54 11.53 -20.88
N GLN A 21 10.41 10.54 -21.19
CA GLN A 21 11.40 10.06 -20.22
C GLN A 21 12.33 11.18 -19.75
N GLU A 22 12.71 12.09 -20.65
CA GLU A 22 13.53 13.26 -20.32
C GLU A 22 12.83 14.18 -19.35
N GLU A 23 11.54 14.50 -19.62
CA GLU A 23 10.73 15.36 -18.74
C GLU A 23 10.55 14.74 -17.36
N LEU A 24 10.32 13.44 -17.29
CA LEU A 24 10.23 12.73 -16.01
C LEU A 24 11.56 12.79 -15.26
N GLY A 25 12.67 12.57 -15.96
CA GLY A 25 14.02 12.69 -15.39
C GLY A 25 14.28 14.05 -14.80
N GLU A 26 13.92 15.12 -15.52
CA GLU A 26 14.05 16.50 -15.05
C GLU A 26 13.25 16.75 -13.76
N LYS A 27 12.03 16.27 -13.70
CA LYS A 27 11.16 16.40 -12.52
C LYS A 27 11.71 15.70 -11.29
N LEU A 28 12.40 14.56 -11.48
CA LEU A 28 12.97 13.77 -10.41
C LEU A 28 14.44 14.09 -10.11
N GLY A 29 15.06 14.90 -10.92
CA GLY A 29 16.48 15.22 -10.78
C GLY A 29 17.43 14.13 -11.24
N VAL A 30 16.99 13.27 -12.18
CA VAL A 30 17.79 12.20 -12.75
C VAL A 30 17.88 12.34 -14.27
N THR A 31 18.78 11.58 -14.88
CA THR A 31 18.97 11.63 -16.33
C THR A 31 17.90 10.82 -17.07
N ASN A 32 17.67 11.15 -18.33
CA ASN A 32 16.85 10.37 -19.25
C ASN A 32 17.28 8.89 -19.28
N LYS A 33 18.58 8.65 -19.26
CA LYS A 33 19.16 7.30 -19.25
C LYS A 33 18.75 6.51 -18.01
N THR A 34 18.71 7.15 -16.86
CA THR A 34 18.25 6.54 -15.60
C THR A 34 16.77 6.14 -15.69
N THR A 35 15.92 7.05 -16.17
CA THR A 35 14.49 6.77 -16.37
C THR A 35 14.28 5.60 -17.33
N SER A 36 15.02 5.59 -18.44
CA SER A 36 14.97 4.50 -19.43
C SER A 36 15.34 3.14 -18.81
N ARG A 37 16.35 3.11 -17.95
CA ARG A 37 16.77 1.88 -17.28
C ARG A 37 15.72 1.35 -16.31
N TRP A 38 15.01 2.25 -15.60
CA TRP A 38 13.88 1.83 -14.77
C TRP A 38 12.77 1.20 -15.61
N GLU A 39 12.38 1.86 -16.69
CA GLU A 39 11.28 1.41 -17.56
C GLU A 39 11.62 0.10 -18.28
N ASN A 40 12.89 -0.15 -18.57
CA ASN A 40 13.35 -1.40 -19.18
C ASN A 40 13.61 -2.53 -18.17
N GLY A 41 13.44 -2.28 -16.89
CA GLY A 41 13.61 -3.29 -15.85
C GLY A 41 15.04 -3.65 -15.52
N HIS A 42 16.00 -2.79 -15.85
CA HIS A 42 17.42 -3.06 -15.56
C HIS A 42 17.76 -2.88 -14.08
N TYR A 43 17.16 -1.91 -13.43
CA TYR A 43 17.22 -1.76 -11.98
C TYR A 43 16.02 -0.95 -11.45
N LEU A 44 15.80 -1.04 -10.16
CA LEU A 44 14.70 -0.34 -9.48
C LEU A 44 15.13 1.07 -9.04
N PRO A 45 14.19 2.03 -9.01
CA PRO A 45 14.40 3.28 -8.29
C PRO A 45 14.64 2.98 -6.81
N ASP A 46 15.46 3.78 -6.14
CA ASP A 46 15.61 3.68 -4.69
C ASP A 46 14.34 4.20 -3.98
N ILE A 47 14.29 4.04 -2.66
CA ILE A 47 13.12 4.44 -1.86
C ILE A 47 12.81 5.94 -2.02
N GLU A 48 13.83 6.78 -2.07
CA GLU A 48 13.67 8.23 -2.25
C GLU A 48 13.03 8.55 -3.61
N MET A 49 13.53 7.90 -4.68
CA MET A 49 12.95 8.04 -6.02
C MET A 49 11.56 7.47 -6.11
N MET A 50 11.28 6.35 -5.43
CA MET A 50 9.93 5.78 -5.36
C MET A 50 8.93 6.73 -4.71
N GLN A 51 9.34 7.45 -3.66
CA GLN A 51 8.50 8.48 -3.03
C GLN A 51 8.21 9.63 -3.99
N LEU A 52 9.21 10.08 -4.74
CA LEU A 52 9.05 11.14 -5.73
C LEU A 52 8.14 10.71 -6.89
N LEU A 53 8.31 9.47 -7.38
CA LEU A 53 7.45 8.89 -8.41
C LEU A 53 6.00 8.76 -7.94
N SER A 54 5.80 8.33 -6.72
CA SER A 54 4.49 8.24 -6.09
C SER A 54 3.77 9.59 -6.08
N LYS A 55 4.47 10.66 -5.71
CA LYS A 55 3.94 12.02 -5.72
C LYS A 55 3.66 12.51 -7.14
N GLU A 56 4.59 12.29 -8.05
CA GLU A 56 4.48 12.74 -9.44
C GLU A 56 3.30 12.10 -10.16
N PHE A 57 3.08 10.81 -9.94
CA PHE A 57 1.99 10.07 -10.57
C PHE A 57 0.70 10.04 -9.76
N SER A 58 0.68 10.62 -8.57
CA SER A 58 -0.47 10.60 -7.67
C SER A 58 -0.95 9.17 -7.37
N ILE A 59 -0.02 8.28 -7.13
CA ILE A 59 -0.25 6.87 -6.79
C ILE A 59 0.39 6.56 -5.44
N SER A 60 -0.02 5.45 -4.82
CA SER A 60 0.62 4.99 -3.59
C SER A 60 1.93 4.26 -3.88
N ILE A 61 2.82 4.22 -2.89
CA ILE A 61 4.06 3.44 -2.98
C ILE A 61 3.72 1.95 -3.16
N ASN A 62 2.66 1.46 -2.54
CA ASN A 62 2.20 0.08 -2.69
C ASN A 62 1.81 -0.24 -4.13
N GLU A 63 1.11 0.67 -4.81
CA GLU A 63 0.80 0.52 -6.23
C GLU A 63 2.07 0.47 -7.08
N LEU A 64 3.02 1.34 -6.79
CA LEU A 64 4.30 1.38 -7.51
C LEU A 64 5.09 0.08 -7.32
N ILE A 65 5.18 -0.42 -6.10
CA ILE A 65 5.88 -1.68 -5.77
C ILE A 65 5.17 -2.89 -6.40
N SER A 66 3.84 -2.87 -6.41
CA SER A 66 3.02 -3.92 -7.04
C SER A 66 3.08 -3.87 -8.56
N GLY A 67 3.43 -2.73 -9.13
CA GLY A 67 3.48 -2.53 -10.58
C GLY A 67 2.10 -2.52 -11.23
N GLU A 68 1.06 -2.14 -10.49
CA GLU A 68 -0.31 -2.07 -10.96
C GLU A 68 -1.14 -1.11 -10.12
N LYS A 69 -2.17 -0.52 -10.72
CA LYS A 69 -3.13 0.29 -9.98
C LYS A 69 -4.02 -0.61 -9.13
N ILE A 70 -4.16 -0.26 -7.86
CA ILE A 70 -4.99 -0.99 -6.92
C ILE A 70 -6.25 -0.16 -6.67
N LYS A 71 -7.43 -0.77 -6.89
CA LYS A 71 -8.71 -0.14 -6.55
C LYS A 71 -8.85 -0.10 -5.02
N ASP A 72 -9.44 0.96 -4.49
CA ASP A 72 -9.60 1.15 -3.04
C ASP A 72 -10.24 -0.06 -2.34
N LEU A 73 -11.22 -0.70 -2.97
CA LEU A 73 -11.86 -1.91 -2.47
C LEU A 73 -10.89 -3.11 -2.40
N ASP A 74 -10.08 -3.30 -3.44
CA ASP A 74 -9.09 -4.38 -3.49
C ASP A 74 -7.98 -4.17 -2.47
N TYR A 75 -7.61 -2.92 -2.22
CA TYR A 75 -6.62 -2.57 -1.20
C TYR A 75 -7.09 -2.96 0.20
N LYS A 76 -8.34 -2.67 0.55
CA LYS A 76 -8.93 -3.06 1.82
C LYS A 76 -9.00 -4.57 1.99
N GLU A 77 -9.43 -5.30 0.97
CA GLU A 77 -9.48 -6.77 0.98
C GLU A 77 -8.08 -7.39 1.15
N LYS A 78 -7.09 -6.90 0.40
CA LYS A 78 -5.71 -7.39 0.51
C LYS A 78 -5.12 -7.07 1.89
N ALA A 79 -5.37 -5.89 2.42
CA ALA A 79 -4.92 -5.51 3.76
C ALA A 79 -5.56 -6.39 4.84
N GLU A 80 -6.85 -6.66 4.75
CA GLU A 80 -7.57 -7.55 5.67
C GLU A 80 -7.06 -9.00 5.58
N LYS A 81 -6.86 -9.53 4.37
CA LYS A 81 -6.32 -10.88 4.17
C LYS A 81 -4.90 -11.02 4.72
N ASN A 82 -4.04 -10.05 4.47
CA ASN A 82 -2.68 -10.04 5.00
C ASN A 82 -2.67 -9.95 6.52
N LEU A 83 -3.55 -9.18 7.10
CA LEU A 83 -3.72 -9.06 8.54
C LEU A 83 -4.18 -10.39 9.14
N ILE A 84 -5.17 -11.05 8.55
CA ILE A 84 -5.68 -12.36 8.98
C ILE A 84 -4.58 -13.42 8.94
N VAL A 85 -3.81 -13.50 7.85
CA VAL A 85 -2.70 -14.46 7.72
C VAL A 85 -1.62 -14.19 8.77
N ALA A 86 -1.24 -12.94 8.98
CA ALA A 86 -0.25 -12.57 10.00
C ALA A 86 -0.71 -12.93 11.41
N LEU A 87 -2.00 -12.84 11.67
CA LEU A 87 -2.59 -13.13 12.97
C LEU A 87 -2.79 -14.63 13.21
N GLU A 88 -3.10 -15.41 12.17
CA GLU A 88 -3.17 -16.89 12.24
C GLU A 88 -1.82 -17.52 12.57
N ASN A 89 -0.73 -16.88 12.15
CA ASN A 89 0.64 -17.36 12.38
C ASN A 89 1.22 -16.89 13.72
N SER A 90 0.52 -16.07 14.49
CA SER A 90 0.97 -15.64 15.82
C SER A 90 0.58 -16.68 16.87
N THR A 91 1.42 -16.83 17.92
CA THR A 91 1.19 -17.77 19.04
C THR A 91 -0.07 -17.42 19.85
N PHE A 92 -0.58 -16.21 19.72
CA PHE A 92 -1.88 -15.81 20.22
C PHE A 92 -2.77 -15.53 19.02
N THR A 93 -3.79 -16.34 18.80
CA THR A 93 -4.76 -16.06 17.74
C THR A 93 -5.45 -14.74 18.07
N LEU A 94 -5.65 -13.91 17.07
CA LEU A 94 -6.35 -12.64 17.25
C LEU A 94 -7.77 -12.87 17.81
N LYS A 95 -8.39 -14.00 17.49
CA LYS A 95 -9.65 -14.44 18.07
C LYS A 95 -9.59 -14.46 19.60
N GLU A 96 -8.55 -15.03 20.19
CA GLU A 96 -8.38 -15.08 21.64
C GLU A 96 -8.20 -13.69 22.23
N LYS A 97 -7.40 -12.83 21.58
CA LYS A 97 -7.23 -11.44 22.01
C LYS A 97 -8.51 -10.63 21.89
N ILE A 98 -9.25 -10.75 20.80
CA ILE A 98 -10.52 -10.06 20.58
C ILE A 98 -11.57 -10.53 21.58
N GLU A 99 -11.68 -11.84 21.82
CA GLU A 99 -12.61 -12.39 22.81
C GLU A 99 -12.27 -11.91 24.22
N PHE A 100 -10.98 -11.89 24.57
CA PHE A 100 -10.51 -11.38 25.85
C PHE A 100 -10.88 -9.90 26.03
N HIS A 101 -10.63 -9.07 25.03
CA HIS A 101 -10.97 -7.65 25.07
C HIS A 101 -12.49 -7.42 25.07
N LYS A 102 -13.25 -8.19 24.33
CA LYS A 102 -14.72 -8.12 24.34
C LYS A 102 -15.31 -8.48 25.71
N LYS A 103 -14.83 -9.54 26.32
CA LYS A 103 -15.25 -9.95 27.65
C LYS A 103 -14.91 -8.90 28.70
N LYS A 104 -13.72 -8.33 28.64
CA LYS A 104 -13.28 -7.25 29.53
C LYS A 104 -14.11 -6.00 29.33
N TRP A 105 -14.35 -5.60 28.08
CA TRP A 105 -15.15 -4.42 27.75
C TRP A 105 -16.60 -4.58 28.23
N LEU A 106 -17.22 -5.74 27.99
CA LEU A 106 -18.57 -6.06 28.47
C LEU A 106 -18.65 -6.02 30.00
N LYS A 107 -17.65 -6.55 30.69
CA LYS A 107 -17.57 -6.53 32.14
C LYS A 107 -17.47 -5.13 32.70
N GLU A 108 -16.71 -4.26 32.08
CA GLU A 108 -16.53 -2.85 32.48
C GLU A 108 -17.76 -1.98 32.16
N HIS A 109 -18.51 -2.29 31.08
CA HIS A 109 -19.62 -1.46 30.58
C HIS A 109 -20.98 -2.09 30.81
N ILE A 110 -21.08 -3.20 31.54
CA ILE A 110 -22.35 -3.89 31.76
C ILE A 110 -23.34 -3.04 32.52
N PHE A 111 -22.87 -2.22 33.46
CA PHE A 111 -23.72 -1.29 34.20
C PHE A 111 -24.30 -0.19 33.32
N ASP A 112 -23.49 0.35 32.42
CA ASP A 112 -23.92 1.41 31.49
C ASP A 112 -24.95 0.86 30.50
N ILE A 113 -24.76 -0.37 30.02
CA ILE A 113 -25.70 -1.03 29.11
C ILE A 113 -27.03 -1.32 29.82
N VAL A 114 -26.98 -1.80 31.04
CA VAL A 114 -28.19 -2.06 31.87
C VAL A 114 -28.91 -0.79 32.19
N LEU A 115 -28.19 0.29 32.52
CA LEU A 115 -28.77 1.61 32.75
C LEU A 115 -29.47 2.19 31.53
N CYS A 116 -28.88 1.99 30.32
CA CYS A 116 -29.51 2.41 29.06
C CYS A 116 -30.77 1.62 28.72
N ILE A 117 -30.86 0.38 29.15
CA ILE A 117 -32.06 -0.47 28.92
C ILE A 117 -33.17 -0.16 29.91
N ILE A 118 -32.83 0.21 31.14
CA ILE A 118 -33.80 0.51 32.21
C ILE A 118 -34.33 1.95 32.12
N ALA A 119 -33.51 2.84 31.54
CA ALA A 119 -33.94 4.23 31.30
C ALA A 119 -34.76 4.34 30.02
#